data_744d99578a1114e9bf0a60c63f343411
#
_entry.id   744d99578a1114e9bf0a60c63f343411
#
_cell.length_a   1.000
_cell.length_b   1.000
_cell.length_c   1.000
_cell.angle_alpha   90.00
_cell.angle_beta   90.00
_cell.angle_gamma   90.00
#
_symmetry.space_group_name_H-M   'P 1'
#
loop_
_entity.id
_entity.type
_entity.pdbx_description
1 polymer ?
#
loop_
_entity_poly.entity_id
_entity_poly.type
_entity_poly.pdbx_seq_one_letter_code
_entity_poly.pdbx_strand_id
1 'polypeptide(L)'
;MKKVTFLFLLFAWLMCGGCTNQTDMGYVPVSGEGKIYYEEKGEGEPLILLHGHSLDTRMWDLQFDEFARHYRTIRMDFRGYGRSSKQTETFQFTHLDDLLAVMDYLKIEKAHIVGLSMGSFVAGDMVAMAPERMLSCVMASGGIRSVQGPSEPMGAEESARRDKEIAELKAKGIDVYKREWLETLISDGGSRREEMRKPLWQMIDDWDAWQPLHKEVRMFWAREAWKRLEETCPSVPTLMLRGDSKGEGKPYSPKELKYLPNGTALLLPDCGHMMNMEQPETFNRAVLQFLDGIK
;
A
#
# COMPACT_ATOMS: atom_id res chain seq x y z
N MET A 1 -36.18 62.40 -20.79
CA MET A 1 -36.09 60.94 -20.74
C MET A 1 -34.62 60.56 -20.96
N LYS A 2 -33.85 60.27 -19.88
CA LYS A 2 -32.45 59.88 -19.95
C LYS A 2 -32.37 58.33 -19.93
N LYS A 3 -31.83 57.77 -21.00
CA LYS A 3 -31.59 56.30 -21.09
C LYS A 3 -30.31 55.99 -20.28
N VAL A 4 -30.44 55.17 -19.27
CA VAL A 4 -29.32 54.59 -18.51
C VAL A 4 -28.97 53.27 -19.18
N THR A 5 -27.79 53.20 -19.75
CA THR A 5 -27.25 51.97 -20.35
C THR A 5 -26.48 51.22 -19.25
N PHE A 6 -26.97 50.05 -18.85
CA PHE A 6 -26.29 49.16 -17.93
C PHE A 6 -25.24 48.37 -18.72
N LEU A 7 -23.98 48.60 -18.40
CA LEU A 7 -22.85 47.84 -18.92
C LEU A 7 -22.63 46.61 -18.02
N PHE A 8 -22.98 45.42 -18.49
CA PHE A 8 -22.63 44.17 -17.82
C PHE A 8 -21.16 43.86 -18.10
N LEU A 9 -20.31 44.05 -17.09
CA LEU A 9 -18.94 43.54 -17.08
C LEU A 9 -19.00 42.02 -16.72
N LEU A 10 -18.85 41.18 -17.73
CA LEU A 10 -18.56 39.76 -17.54
C LEU A 10 -17.12 39.61 -17.00
N PHE A 11 -16.99 39.34 -15.71
CA PHE A 11 -15.74 38.84 -15.14
C PHE A 11 -15.60 37.37 -15.55
N ALA A 12 -14.85 37.12 -16.61
CA ALA A 12 -14.36 35.80 -16.91
C ALA A 12 -13.28 35.42 -15.85
N TRP A 13 -13.67 34.61 -14.89
CA TRP A 13 -12.73 33.94 -13.98
C TRP A 13 -11.95 32.91 -14.80
N LEU A 14 -10.75 33.31 -15.29
CA LEU A 14 -9.76 32.33 -15.72
C LEU A 14 -9.32 31.56 -14.47
N MET A 15 -9.87 30.36 -14.30
CA MET A 15 -9.31 29.36 -13.45
C MET A 15 -7.98 28.93 -14.09
N CYS A 16 -6.90 29.66 -13.80
CA CYS A 16 -5.56 29.12 -13.96
C CYS A 16 -5.45 27.95 -12.98
N GLY A 17 -5.63 26.73 -13.46
CA GLY A 17 -5.20 25.52 -12.79
C GLY A 17 -3.67 25.58 -12.65
N GLY A 18 -3.19 26.23 -11.58
CA GLY A 18 -1.80 26.11 -11.18
C GLY A 18 -1.64 24.71 -10.60
N CYS A 19 -0.81 23.87 -11.21
CA CYS A 19 -0.32 22.67 -10.54
C CYS A 19 0.12 23.06 -9.13
N THR A 20 -0.67 22.70 -8.13
CA THR A 20 -0.30 22.95 -6.75
C THR A 20 0.80 21.97 -6.39
N ASN A 21 2.03 22.46 -6.39
CA ASN A 21 3.22 21.72 -5.95
C ASN A 21 3.18 21.45 -4.42
N GLN A 22 2.08 21.80 -3.79
CA GLN A 22 1.86 21.68 -2.36
C GLN A 22 1.40 20.27 -2.02
N THR A 23 1.96 19.71 -0.97
CA THR A 23 1.48 18.46 -0.38
C THR A 23 0.41 18.78 0.65
N ASP A 24 -0.79 18.27 0.44
CA ASP A 24 -1.86 18.32 1.43
C ASP A 24 -1.76 17.08 2.33
N MET A 25 -2.08 17.21 3.60
CA MET A 25 -2.04 16.11 4.56
C MET A 25 -3.17 16.21 5.57
N GLY A 26 -3.57 15.09 6.10
CA GLY A 26 -4.66 15.06 7.06
C GLY A 26 -4.90 13.69 7.68
N TYR A 27 -6.04 13.61 8.36
CA TYR A 27 -6.52 12.39 9.00
C TYR A 27 -7.94 12.08 8.57
N VAL A 28 -8.16 10.86 8.17
CA VAL A 28 -9.49 10.32 7.85
C VAL A 28 -10.02 9.57 9.07
N PRO A 29 -11.20 9.93 9.61
CA PRO A 29 -11.83 9.13 10.66
C PRO A 29 -12.26 7.78 10.09
N VAL A 30 -11.98 6.71 10.83
CA VAL A 30 -12.34 5.34 10.48
C VAL A 30 -13.01 4.64 11.65
N SER A 31 -13.52 3.43 11.44
CA SER A 31 -14.21 2.65 12.45
C SER A 31 -13.40 2.50 13.75
N GLY A 32 -14.09 2.32 14.90
CA GLY A 32 -13.46 2.16 16.22
C GLY A 32 -12.72 3.39 16.72
N GLU A 33 -13.26 4.59 16.43
CA GLU A 33 -12.66 5.87 16.81
C GLU A 33 -11.22 6.07 16.31
N GLY A 34 -10.84 5.29 15.30
CA GLY A 34 -9.54 5.38 14.66
C GLY A 34 -9.44 6.53 13.66
N LYS A 35 -8.22 6.85 13.28
CA LYS A 35 -7.94 7.80 12.18
C LYS A 35 -6.74 7.32 11.37
N ILE A 36 -6.82 7.48 10.07
CA ILE A 36 -5.78 7.15 9.10
C ILE A 36 -5.13 8.43 8.63
N TYR A 37 -3.81 8.51 8.77
CA TYR A 37 -3.00 9.59 8.21
C TYR A 37 -2.79 9.40 6.72
N TYR A 38 -2.88 10.48 5.96
CA TYR A 38 -2.56 10.50 4.54
C TYR A 38 -1.83 11.78 4.13
N GLU A 39 -1.14 11.69 3.01
CA GLU A 39 -0.57 12.81 2.25
C GLU A 39 -1.04 12.70 0.81
N GLU A 40 -1.32 13.84 0.19
CA GLU A 40 -1.85 13.96 -1.16
C GLU A 40 -1.09 15.03 -1.93
N LYS A 41 -0.79 14.77 -3.22
CA LYS A 41 -0.12 15.70 -4.12
C LYS A 41 -0.49 15.41 -5.58
N GLY A 42 -0.48 16.46 -6.42
CA GLY A 42 -0.81 16.33 -7.83
C GLY A 42 -2.30 16.38 -8.11
N GLU A 43 -2.66 16.20 -9.37
CA GLU A 43 -4.02 16.28 -9.89
C GLU A 43 -4.27 15.15 -10.90
N GLY A 44 -5.54 14.93 -11.26
CA GLY A 44 -5.92 13.92 -12.25
C GLY A 44 -6.52 12.66 -11.64
N GLU A 45 -6.27 11.51 -12.28
CA GLU A 45 -6.77 10.21 -11.78
C GLU A 45 -6.10 9.84 -10.45
N PRO A 46 -6.88 9.34 -9.48
CA PRO A 46 -6.33 8.97 -8.17
C PRO A 46 -5.39 7.76 -8.26
N LEU A 47 -4.23 7.87 -7.61
CA LEU A 47 -3.26 6.79 -7.43
C LEU A 47 -2.90 6.69 -5.95
N ILE A 48 -3.16 5.53 -5.32
CA ILE A 48 -2.95 5.32 -3.90
C ILE A 48 -1.79 4.36 -3.67
N LEU A 49 -0.86 4.76 -2.80
CA LEU A 49 0.36 4.04 -2.45
C LEU A 49 0.22 3.41 -1.06
N LEU A 50 0.40 2.08 -0.98
CA LEU A 50 0.22 1.26 0.21
C LEU A 50 1.55 0.63 0.65
N HIS A 51 2.03 1.01 1.84
CA HIS A 51 3.36 0.62 2.34
C HIS A 51 3.45 -0.83 2.86
N GLY A 52 4.67 -1.30 3.10
CA GLY A 52 4.97 -2.60 3.70
C GLY A 52 4.84 -2.63 5.23
N HIS A 53 4.89 -3.85 5.81
CA HIS A 53 4.91 -4.07 7.25
C HIS A 53 6.10 -3.34 7.91
N SER A 54 5.92 -2.82 9.11
CA SER A 54 6.90 -2.04 9.90
C SER A 54 7.32 -0.69 9.32
N LEU A 55 6.76 -0.29 8.20
CA LEU A 55 7.07 0.93 7.48
C LEU A 55 5.90 1.93 7.52
N ASP A 56 6.05 3.06 6.85
CA ASP A 56 5.04 4.11 6.76
C ASP A 56 5.11 4.84 5.40
N THR A 57 4.42 5.96 5.26
CA THR A 57 4.38 6.76 4.03
C THR A 57 5.75 7.12 3.47
N ARG A 58 6.79 7.26 4.31
CA ARG A 58 8.17 7.57 3.90
C ARG A 58 8.79 6.52 2.97
N MET A 59 8.28 5.29 3.00
CA MET A 59 8.70 4.25 2.06
C MET A 59 8.53 4.69 0.60
N TRP A 60 7.61 5.61 0.33
CA TRP A 60 7.26 6.09 -0.98
C TRP A 60 7.89 7.44 -1.37
N ASP A 61 8.86 7.96 -0.60
CA ASP A 61 9.47 9.27 -0.86
C ASP A 61 10.08 9.39 -2.27
N LEU A 62 10.62 8.28 -2.81
CA LEU A 62 11.21 8.24 -4.16
C LEU A 62 10.19 8.05 -5.29
N GLN A 63 8.92 7.84 -4.96
CA GLN A 63 7.80 7.66 -5.89
C GLN A 63 6.83 8.83 -5.86
N PHE A 64 6.60 9.41 -4.69
CA PHE A 64 5.50 10.32 -4.42
C PHE A 64 5.50 11.54 -5.34
N ASP A 65 6.63 12.25 -5.42
CA ASP A 65 6.76 13.43 -6.28
C ASP A 65 6.75 13.08 -7.78
N GLU A 66 7.31 11.93 -8.14
CA GLU A 66 7.32 11.49 -9.54
C GLU A 66 5.92 11.15 -10.03
N PHE A 67 5.17 10.36 -9.25
CA PHE A 67 3.80 10.00 -9.62
C PHE A 67 2.85 11.20 -9.57
N ALA A 68 3.07 12.14 -8.65
CA ALA A 68 2.28 13.37 -8.53
C ALA A 68 2.38 14.31 -9.74
N ARG A 69 3.34 14.09 -10.64
CA ARG A 69 3.39 14.81 -11.92
C ARG A 69 2.35 14.33 -12.92
N HIS A 70 1.78 13.15 -12.72
CA HIS A 70 0.90 12.48 -13.67
C HIS A 70 -0.47 12.13 -13.07
N TYR A 71 -0.56 12.01 -11.73
CA TYR A 71 -1.71 11.51 -11.00
C TYR A 71 -1.98 12.35 -9.75
N ARG A 72 -3.23 12.35 -9.30
CA ARG A 72 -3.57 12.72 -7.93
C ARG A 72 -3.05 11.61 -7.02
N THR A 73 -1.84 11.75 -6.50
CA THR A 73 -1.13 10.70 -5.77
C THR A 73 -1.37 10.83 -4.27
N ILE A 74 -1.87 9.76 -3.67
CA ILE A 74 -2.16 9.66 -2.23
C ILE A 74 -1.24 8.57 -1.65
N ARG A 75 -0.65 8.83 -0.49
CA ARG A 75 0.01 7.81 0.34
C ARG A 75 -0.56 7.86 1.74
N MET A 76 -0.76 6.70 2.37
CA MET A 76 -1.38 6.60 3.68
C MET A 76 -0.59 5.68 4.61
N ASP A 77 -0.63 5.99 5.90
CA ASP A 77 -0.14 5.07 6.93
C ASP A 77 -1.27 4.11 7.33
N PHE A 78 -1.03 2.82 7.25
CA PHE A 78 -1.99 1.84 7.76
C PHE A 78 -2.21 1.99 9.27
N ARG A 79 -3.38 1.61 9.75
CA ARG A 79 -3.66 1.53 11.19
C ARG A 79 -2.62 0.64 11.89
N GLY A 80 -2.07 1.13 12.99
CA GLY A 80 -0.97 0.48 13.71
C GLY A 80 0.43 0.85 13.21
N TYR A 81 0.53 1.78 12.23
CA TYR A 81 1.81 2.22 11.65
C TYR A 81 1.87 3.75 11.56
N GLY A 82 3.09 4.27 11.51
CA GLY A 82 3.36 5.68 11.27
C GLY A 82 2.57 6.62 12.17
N ARG A 83 1.86 7.54 11.55
CA ARG A 83 1.05 8.60 12.21
C ARG A 83 -0.42 8.21 12.39
N SER A 84 -0.84 7.07 11.84
CA SER A 84 -2.20 6.56 12.02
C SER A 84 -2.46 6.07 13.44
N SER A 85 -3.73 5.88 13.79
CA SER A 85 -4.14 5.36 15.09
C SER A 85 -3.46 4.04 15.40
N LYS A 86 -3.08 3.87 16.65
CA LYS A 86 -2.52 2.63 17.16
C LYS A 86 -3.53 1.49 17.07
N GLN A 87 -3.03 0.30 16.91
CA GLN A 87 -3.81 -0.90 17.00
C GLN A 87 -4.12 -1.25 18.46
N THR A 88 -5.27 -1.87 18.70
CA THR A 88 -5.66 -2.37 20.02
C THR A 88 -6.16 -3.81 19.92
N GLU A 89 -6.07 -4.57 21.01
CA GLU A 89 -6.56 -5.95 21.05
C GLU A 89 -8.09 -6.06 21.03
N THR A 90 -8.79 -4.97 21.33
CA THR A 90 -10.23 -4.97 21.54
C THR A 90 -11.03 -4.63 20.29
N PHE A 91 -10.41 -4.04 19.28
CA PHE A 91 -11.10 -3.60 18.08
C PHE A 91 -10.62 -4.37 16.84
N GLN A 92 -11.58 -4.97 16.14
CA GLN A 92 -11.34 -5.69 14.90
C GLN A 92 -11.57 -4.78 13.69
N PHE A 93 -10.66 -4.81 12.72
CA PHE A 93 -10.74 -4.05 11.48
C PHE A 93 -10.03 -4.81 10.35
N THR A 94 -10.27 -4.42 9.10
CA THR A 94 -9.42 -4.80 7.99
C THR A 94 -8.72 -3.57 7.42
N HIS A 95 -7.52 -3.74 6.89
CA HIS A 95 -6.85 -2.65 6.18
C HIS A 95 -7.59 -2.24 4.91
N LEU A 96 -8.36 -3.18 4.31
CA LEU A 96 -9.22 -2.87 3.18
C LEU A 96 -10.37 -1.92 3.58
N ASP A 97 -11.01 -2.15 4.72
CA ASP A 97 -12.08 -1.26 5.21
C ASP A 97 -11.54 0.16 5.46
N ASP A 98 -10.35 0.26 6.05
CA ASP A 98 -9.69 1.55 6.27
C ASP A 98 -9.32 2.23 4.94
N LEU A 99 -8.83 1.50 3.94
CA LEU A 99 -8.55 2.03 2.61
C LEU A 99 -9.82 2.54 1.92
N LEU A 100 -10.91 1.78 1.95
CA LEU A 100 -12.18 2.19 1.39
C LEU A 100 -12.74 3.45 2.09
N ALA A 101 -12.60 3.53 3.42
CA ALA A 101 -12.97 4.73 4.17
C ALA A 101 -12.13 5.96 3.78
N VAL A 102 -10.83 5.79 3.52
CA VAL A 102 -9.98 6.87 2.99
C VAL A 102 -10.47 7.31 1.62
N MET A 103 -10.77 6.37 0.71
CA MET A 103 -11.29 6.69 -0.61
C MET A 103 -12.62 7.46 -0.53
N ASP A 104 -13.54 7.01 0.32
CA ASP A 104 -14.86 7.66 0.49
C ASP A 104 -14.71 9.09 1.06
N TYR A 105 -13.86 9.26 2.06
CA TYR A 105 -13.58 10.58 2.66
C TYR A 105 -13.01 11.56 1.63
N LEU A 106 -12.06 11.09 0.81
CA LEU A 106 -11.42 11.89 -0.24
C LEU A 106 -12.26 11.99 -1.52
N LYS A 107 -13.48 11.43 -1.53
CA LYS A 107 -14.41 11.39 -2.67
C LYS A 107 -13.81 10.74 -3.91
N ILE A 108 -13.07 9.67 -3.69
CA ILE A 108 -12.46 8.86 -4.74
C ILE A 108 -13.39 7.69 -5.04
N GLU A 109 -14.02 7.70 -6.19
CA GLU A 109 -14.87 6.60 -6.64
C GLU A 109 -14.03 5.39 -7.03
N LYS A 110 -12.99 5.60 -7.83
CA LYS A 110 -12.03 4.57 -8.29
C LYS A 110 -10.62 5.11 -8.24
N ALA A 111 -9.66 4.21 -8.01
CA ALA A 111 -8.23 4.57 -7.98
C ALA A 111 -7.35 3.50 -8.62
N HIS A 112 -6.17 3.91 -9.08
CA HIS A 112 -5.03 3.02 -9.25
C HIS A 112 -4.45 2.72 -7.88
N ILE A 113 -4.19 1.44 -7.59
CA ILE A 113 -3.64 1.01 -6.31
C ILE A 113 -2.24 0.41 -6.53
N VAL A 114 -1.25 0.95 -5.84
CA VAL A 114 0.13 0.45 -5.87
C VAL A 114 0.51 0.03 -4.46
N GLY A 115 0.70 -1.26 -4.25
CA GLY A 115 1.07 -1.82 -2.95
C GLY A 115 2.36 -2.61 -3.00
N LEU A 116 3.17 -2.52 -1.93
CA LEU A 116 4.37 -3.33 -1.75
C LEU A 116 4.25 -4.19 -0.50
N SER A 117 4.62 -5.48 -0.59
CA SER A 117 4.61 -6.42 0.54
C SER A 117 3.23 -6.48 1.20
N MET A 118 3.09 -6.04 2.45
CA MET A 118 1.79 -5.93 3.13
C MET A 118 0.78 -5.10 2.31
N GLY A 119 1.20 -3.96 1.76
CA GLY A 119 0.36 -3.14 0.90
C GLY A 119 -0.09 -3.85 -0.38
N SER A 120 0.76 -4.73 -0.93
CA SER A 120 0.40 -5.61 -2.05
C SER A 120 -0.70 -6.61 -1.69
N PHE A 121 -0.69 -7.16 -0.48
CA PHE A 121 -1.76 -8.04 -0.02
C PHE A 121 -3.08 -7.30 0.15
N VAL A 122 -3.05 -6.07 0.68
CA VAL A 122 -4.27 -5.23 0.77
C VAL A 122 -4.80 -4.88 -0.62
N ALA A 123 -3.90 -4.56 -1.57
CA ALA A 123 -4.29 -4.35 -2.96
C ALA A 123 -4.94 -5.62 -3.57
N GLY A 124 -4.39 -6.80 -3.27
CA GLY A 124 -4.98 -8.09 -3.66
C GLY A 124 -6.36 -8.34 -3.05
N ASP A 125 -6.54 -8.01 -1.78
CA ASP A 125 -7.85 -8.06 -1.12
C ASP A 125 -8.86 -7.12 -1.81
N MET A 126 -8.43 -5.94 -2.22
CA MET A 126 -9.28 -4.99 -2.93
C MET A 126 -9.68 -5.51 -4.33
N VAL A 127 -8.76 -6.15 -5.07
CA VAL A 127 -9.09 -6.82 -6.35
C VAL A 127 -10.18 -7.89 -6.15
N ALA A 128 -10.11 -8.63 -5.05
CA ALA A 128 -11.07 -9.69 -4.75
C ALA A 128 -12.43 -9.16 -4.29
N MET A 129 -12.45 -8.13 -3.45
CA MET A 129 -13.62 -7.74 -2.65
C MET A 129 -14.30 -6.47 -3.15
N ALA A 130 -13.57 -5.58 -3.82
CA ALA A 130 -14.07 -4.30 -4.31
C ALA A 130 -13.46 -3.91 -5.68
N PRO A 131 -13.46 -4.83 -6.70
CA PRO A 131 -12.87 -4.56 -8.01
C PRO A 131 -13.48 -3.36 -8.71
N GLU A 132 -14.75 -3.05 -8.43
CA GLU A 132 -15.47 -1.89 -8.99
C GLU A 132 -14.91 -0.54 -8.49
N ARG A 133 -14.13 -0.54 -7.41
CA ARG A 133 -13.46 0.64 -6.85
C ARG A 133 -12.04 0.83 -7.42
N MET A 134 -11.63 0.02 -8.38
CA MET A 134 -10.28 0.04 -8.94
C MET A 134 -10.26 0.47 -10.41
N LEU A 135 -9.25 1.26 -10.78
CA LEU A 135 -8.84 1.50 -12.15
C LEU A 135 -7.77 0.47 -12.57
N SER A 136 -6.82 0.20 -11.70
CA SER A 136 -5.81 -0.85 -11.86
C SER A 136 -5.16 -1.22 -10.54
N CYS A 137 -4.33 -2.27 -10.56
CA CYS A 137 -3.60 -2.77 -9.41
C CYS A 137 -2.13 -3.02 -9.76
N VAL A 138 -1.20 -2.56 -8.91
CA VAL A 138 0.21 -2.96 -8.93
C VAL A 138 0.54 -3.65 -7.62
N MET A 139 0.95 -4.92 -7.70
CA MET A 139 1.34 -5.75 -6.56
C MET A 139 2.84 -6.00 -6.61
N ALA A 140 3.62 -5.30 -5.78
CA ALA A 140 5.06 -5.45 -5.69
C ALA A 140 5.47 -6.29 -4.47
N SER A 141 6.38 -7.25 -4.66
CA SER A 141 6.92 -8.13 -3.60
C SER A 141 5.86 -8.81 -2.73
N GLY A 142 4.72 -9.13 -3.31
CA GLY A 142 3.59 -9.74 -2.63
C GLY A 142 2.64 -10.35 -3.64
N GLY A 143 1.35 -10.22 -3.44
CA GLY A 143 0.34 -10.77 -4.33
C GLY A 143 -0.96 -11.02 -3.59
N ILE A 144 -1.77 -11.94 -4.11
CA ILE A 144 -3.00 -12.35 -3.46
C ILE A 144 -2.63 -13.34 -2.36
N ARG A 145 -2.89 -12.97 -1.14
CA ARG A 145 -2.65 -13.85 -0.02
C ARG A 145 -3.75 -14.89 0.06
N SER A 146 -3.37 -16.17 0.02
CA SER A 146 -4.27 -17.24 0.44
C SER A 146 -4.37 -17.19 1.96
N VAL A 147 -5.16 -16.26 2.46
CA VAL A 147 -5.50 -16.26 3.88
C VAL A 147 -6.74 -17.10 4.04
N GLN A 148 -6.55 -18.22 4.66
CA GLN A 148 -7.58 -18.67 5.58
C GLN A 148 -7.68 -17.53 6.61
N GLY A 149 -8.60 -16.60 6.38
CA GLY A 149 -8.84 -15.51 7.31
C GLY A 149 -9.14 -16.10 8.67
N PRO A 150 -8.96 -15.36 9.76
CA PRO A 150 -9.41 -15.78 11.06
C PRO A 150 -10.95 -15.79 11.06
N SER A 151 -11.52 -16.78 10.41
CA SER A 151 -12.93 -17.11 10.56
C SER A 151 -13.16 -17.70 11.95
N GLU A 152 -12.11 -18.25 12.53
CA GLU A 152 -12.14 -18.91 13.84
C GLU A 152 -11.15 -18.23 14.80
N PRO A 153 -11.47 -18.19 16.07
CA PRO A 153 -10.50 -17.83 17.11
C PRO A 153 -9.26 -18.72 16.97
N MET A 154 -8.10 -18.16 17.26
CA MET A 154 -6.85 -18.91 17.26
C MET A 154 -7.00 -20.17 18.13
N GLY A 155 -6.76 -21.36 17.56
CA GLY A 155 -6.84 -22.60 18.27
C GLY A 155 -5.87 -22.63 19.47
N ALA A 156 -6.14 -23.49 20.46
CA ALA A 156 -5.34 -23.54 21.70
C ALA A 156 -3.84 -23.79 21.41
N GLU A 157 -3.51 -24.66 20.48
CA GLU A 157 -2.13 -24.97 20.10
C GLU A 157 -1.45 -23.77 19.41
N GLU A 158 -2.13 -23.13 18.48
CA GLU A 158 -1.64 -21.94 17.79
C GLU A 158 -1.48 -20.77 18.78
N SER A 159 -2.43 -20.60 19.69
CA SER A 159 -2.38 -19.61 20.76
C SER A 159 -1.17 -19.83 21.68
N ALA A 160 -0.91 -21.08 22.09
CA ALA A 160 0.25 -21.41 22.92
C ALA A 160 1.58 -21.18 22.19
N ARG A 161 1.65 -21.55 20.91
CA ARG A 161 2.82 -21.25 20.07
C ARG A 161 3.07 -19.74 20.01
N ARG A 162 2.04 -18.96 19.78
CA ARG A 162 2.14 -17.50 19.73
C ARG A 162 2.58 -16.89 21.05
N ASP A 163 2.08 -17.39 22.21
CA ASP A 163 2.55 -16.97 23.52
C ASP A 163 4.05 -17.20 23.70
N LYS A 164 4.54 -18.35 23.26
CA LYS A 164 5.96 -18.68 23.29
C LYS A 164 6.80 -17.73 22.44
N GLU A 165 6.38 -17.48 21.19
CA GLU A 165 7.05 -16.54 20.28
C GLU A 165 7.13 -15.13 20.87
N ILE A 166 6.02 -14.64 21.47
CA ILE A 166 5.98 -13.34 22.13
C ILE A 166 6.91 -13.30 23.34
N ALA A 167 6.92 -14.37 24.16
CA ALA A 167 7.80 -14.45 25.31
C ALA A 167 9.29 -14.46 24.91
N GLU A 168 9.65 -15.22 23.88
CA GLU A 168 11.01 -15.27 23.32
C GLU A 168 11.42 -13.90 22.78
N LEU A 169 10.53 -13.21 22.07
CA LEU A 169 10.78 -11.88 21.55
C LEU A 169 10.99 -10.86 22.67
N LYS A 170 10.14 -10.89 23.70
CA LYS A 170 10.30 -10.01 24.89
C LYS A 170 11.60 -10.28 25.63
N ALA A 171 12.01 -11.54 25.76
CA ALA A 171 13.28 -11.92 26.38
C ALA A 171 14.50 -11.48 25.54
N LYS A 172 14.40 -11.54 24.21
CA LYS A 172 15.43 -11.10 23.26
C LYS A 172 15.58 -9.57 23.23
N GLY A 173 14.50 -8.86 23.42
CA GLY A 173 14.41 -7.42 23.33
C GLY A 173 14.00 -6.92 21.93
N ILE A 174 13.10 -5.94 21.94
CA ILE A 174 12.49 -5.42 20.72
C ILE A 174 13.52 -4.74 19.78
N ASP A 175 14.51 -4.08 20.32
CA ASP A 175 15.55 -3.41 19.53
C ASP A 175 16.40 -4.42 18.74
N VAL A 176 16.67 -5.58 19.33
CA VAL A 176 17.36 -6.67 18.63
C VAL A 176 16.50 -7.19 17.50
N TYR A 177 15.21 -7.41 17.74
CA TYR A 177 14.27 -7.83 16.71
C TYR A 177 14.19 -6.85 15.55
N LYS A 178 14.08 -5.55 15.84
CA LYS A 178 14.03 -4.50 14.81
C LYS A 178 15.27 -4.51 13.91
N ARG A 179 16.46 -4.71 14.51
CA ARG A 179 17.73 -4.81 13.75
C ARG A 179 17.76 -6.04 12.85
N GLU A 180 17.36 -7.20 13.36
CA GLU A 180 17.28 -8.43 12.57
C GLU A 180 16.23 -8.32 11.47
N TRP A 181 15.11 -7.64 11.75
CA TRP A 181 14.09 -7.37 10.74
C TRP A 181 14.62 -6.49 9.61
N LEU A 182 15.39 -5.44 9.93
CA LEU A 182 16.08 -4.64 8.92
C LEU A 182 17.00 -5.52 8.04
N GLU A 183 17.85 -6.37 8.66
CA GLU A 183 18.71 -7.27 7.90
C GLU A 183 17.89 -8.22 7.00
N THR A 184 16.75 -8.70 7.49
CA THR A 184 15.84 -9.54 6.69
C THR A 184 15.33 -8.79 5.46
N LEU A 185 14.91 -7.53 5.61
CA LEU A 185 14.37 -6.73 4.51
C LEU A 185 15.39 -6.41 3.41
N ILE A 186 16.67 -6.31 3.76
CA ILE A 186 17.74 -6.00 2.80
C ILE A 186 18.53 -7.23 2.33
N SER A 187 18.30 -8.41 2.94
CA SER A 187 19.11 -9.61 2.71
C SER A 187 19.10 -10.12 1.27
N ASP A 188 17.98 -9.96 0.58
CA ASP A 188 17.78 -10.39 -0.80
C ASP A 188 18.03 -9.27 -1.82
N GLY A 189 18.51 -8.11 -1.37
CA GLY A 189 18.75 -6.94 -2.22
C GLY A 189 19.90 -7.14 -3.21
N GLY A 190 19.89 -6.28 -4.22
CA GLY A 190 20.91 -6.19 -5.27
C GLY A 190 22.07 -5.27 -4.89
N SER A 191 22.61 -4.58 -5.90
CA SER A 191 23.83 -3.76 -5.74
C SER A 191 23.64 -2.55 -4.84
N ARG A 192 22.45 -1.97 -4.76
CA ARG A 192 22.15 -0.74 -3.98
C ARG A 192 21.51 -1.02 -2.62
N ARG A 193 21.43 -2.25 -2.16
CA ARG A 193 20.74 -2.62 -0.92
C ARG A 193 21.19 -1.83 0.33
N GLU A 194 22.47 -1.49 0.41
CA GLU A 194 23.01 -0.74 1.56
C GLU A 194 22.53 0.72 1.61
N GLU A 195 22.14 1.29 0.47
CA GLU A 195 21.57 2.65 0.40
C GLU A 195 20.23 2.74 1.11
N MET A 196 19.46 1.63 1.16
CA MET A 196 18.16 1.54 1.83
C MET A 196 18.28 1.44 3.36
N ARG A 197 19.43 1.02 3.90
CA ARG A 197 19.62 0.71 5.33
C ARG A 197 19.18 1.86 6.24
N LYS A 198 19.64 3.07 5.94
CA LYS A 198 19.33 4.23 6.77
C LYS A 198 17.84 4.64 6.71
N PRO A 199 17.21 4.84 5.54
CA PRO A 199 15.81 5.18 5.49
C PRO A 199 14.89 4.08 6.05
N LEU A 200 15.19 2.80 5.81
CA LEU A 200 14.45 1.68 6.42
C LEU A 200 14.59 1.68 7.94
N TRP A 201 15.81 1.86 8.46
CA TRP A 201 16.02 1.89 9.90
C TRP A 201 15.22 3.01 10.57
N GLN A 202 15.14 4.20 9.97
CA GLN A 202 14.37 5.32 10.54
C GLN A 202 12.89 4.95 10.72
N MET A 203 12.27 4.27 9.75
CA MET A 203 10.87 3.83 9.85
C MET A 203 10.71 2.69 10.86
N ILE A 204 11.61 1.69 10.83
CA ILE A 204 11.58 0.53 11.73
C ILE A 204 11.82 0.95 13.18
N ASP A 205 12.70 1.92 13.43
CA ASP A 205 12.98 2.42 14.77
C ASP A 205 11.79 3.19 15.34
N ASP A 206 11.10 3.98 14.53
CA ASP A 206 9.89 4.72 14.89
C ASP A 206 8.67 3.80 15.09
N TRP A 207 8.65 2.61 14.47
CA TRP A 207 7.56 1.66 14.62
C TRP A 207 7.49 1.09 16.04
N ASP A 208 6.30 1.08 16.66
CA ASP A 208 6.12 0.60 18.03
C ASP A 208 6.21 -0.93 18.18
N ALA A 209 6.29 -1.64 17.06
CA ALA A 209 6.36 -3.10 17.01
C ALA A 209 5.23 -3.79 17.80
N TRP A 210 4.03 -3.22 17.76
CA TRP A 210 2.87 -3.76 18.44
C TRP A 210 2.53 -5.18 17.96
N GLN A 211 2.53 -5.41 16.65
CA GLN A 211 2.09 -6.65 16.01
C GLN A 211 2.90 -7.89 16.46
N PRO A 212 4.24 -7.86 16.49
CA PRO A 212 5.01 -9.00 16.97
C PRO A 212 4.89 -9.25 18.48
N LEU A 213 4.47 -8.26 19.27
CA LEU A 213 4.38 -8.34 20.73
C LEU A 213 3.02 -8.76 21.28
N HIS A 214 2.02 -8.92 20.41
CA HIS A 214 0.63 -9.20 20.80
C HIS A 214 0.10 -10.42 20.04
N LYS A 215 -0.90 -11.06 20.64
CA LYS A 215 -1.79 -11.96 19.92
C LYS A 215 -2.67 -11.09 19.04
N GLU A 216 -2.15 -10.78 17.87
CA GLU A 216 -2.89 -9.90 17.00
C GLU A 216 -4.24 -10.51 16.64
N VAL A 217 -5.21 -9.66 16.58
CA VAL A 217 -6.44 -9.93 15.90
C VAL A 217 -6.08 -10.00 14.41
N ARG A 218 -5.99 -11.21 13.85
CA ARG A 218 -5.60 -11.46 12.45
C ARG A 218 -6.69 -11.01 11.47
N MET A 219 -7.19 -9.79 11.61
CA MET A 219 -8.29 -9.26 10.81
C MET A 219 -7.86 -8.19 9.83
N PHE A 220 -6.56 -8.17 9.50
CA PHE A 220 -6.03 -7.22 8.53
C PHE A 220 -6.41 -7.51 7.09
N TRP A 221 -6.83 -8.75 6.80
CA TRP A 221 -7.06 -9.26 5.47
C TRP A 221 -8.52 -9.55 5.24
N ALA A 222 -8.97 -9.35 3.99
CA ALA A 222 -10.30 -9.74 3.60
C ALA A 222 -10.47 -11.27 3.67
N ARG A 223 -11.55 -11.69 4.28
CA ARG A 223 -11.90 -13.11 4.34
C ARG A 223 -12.27 -13.61 2.95
N GLU A 224 -11.91 -14.85 2.66
CA GLU A 224 -12.31 -15.54 1.45
C GLU A 224 -11.88 -14.86 0.14
N ALA A 225 -10.84 -14.01 0.16
CA ALA A 225 -10.38 -13.33 -1.05
C ALA A 225 -10.13 -14.31 -2.22
N TRP A 226 -9.51 -15.45 -1.96
CA TRP A 226 -9.31 -16.49 -2.99
C TRP A 226 -10.61 -17.06 -3.54
N LYS A 227 -11.55 -17.41 -2.68
CA LYS A 227 -12.85 -17.92 -3.10
C LYS A 227 -13.58 -16.89 -3.97
N ARG A 228 -13.53 -15.61 -3.55
CA ARG A 228 -14.12 -14.53 -4.30
C ARG A 228 -13.49 -14.35 -5.68
N LEU A 229 -12.15 -14.45 -5.77
CA LEU A 229 -11.43 -14.39 -7.04
C LEU A 229 -11.79 -15.58 -7.97
N GLU A 230 -11.89 -16.79 -7.42
CA GLU A 230 -12.31 -17.97 -8.17
C GLU A 230 -13.73 -17.82 -8.75
N GLU A 231 -14.63 -17.23 -7.97
CA GLU A 231 -16.02 -17.02 -8.38
C GLU A 231 -16.20 -15.89 -9.39
N THR A 232 -15.42 -14.81 -9.28
CA THR A 232 -15.67 -13.56 -10.04
C THR A 232 -14.66 -13.32 -11.16
N CYS A 233 -13.43 -13.80 -11.06
CA CYS A 233 -12.34 -13.54 -12.01
C CYS A 233 -12.33 -12.06 -12.49
N PRO A 234 -12.12 -11.09 -11.59
CA PRO A 234 -12.33 -9.68 -11.90
C PRO A 234 -11.35 -9.19 -12.99
N SER A 235 -11.85 -8.37 -13.90
CA SER A 235 -11.09 -7.87 -15.04
C SER A 235 -10.20 -6.64 -14.71
N VAL A 236 -9.79 -6.46 -13.46
CA VAL A 236 -8.92 -5.34 -13.06
C VAL A 236 -7.55 -5.49 -13.73
N PRO A 237 -7.09 -4.51 -14.53
CA PRO A 237 -5.72 -4.52 -15.04
C PRO A 237 -4.74 -4.62 -13.88
N THR A 238 -3.89 -5.65 -13.90
CA THR A 238 -3.02 -5.95 -12.74
C THR A 238 -1.58 -6.18 -13.20
N LEU A 239 -0.64 -5.49 -12.57
CA LEU A 239 0.79 -5.71 -12.72
C LEU A 239 1.37 -6.32 -11.45
N MET A 240 2.01 -7.49 -11.57
CA MET A 240 2.73 -8.13 -10.47
C MET A 240 4.24 -7.96 -10.65
N LEU A 241 4.90 -7.35 -9.68
CA LEU A 241 6.35 -7.06 -9.70
C LEU A 241 7.09 -7.92 -8.69
N ARG A 242 8.17 -8.55 -9.12
CA ARG A 242 9.12 -9.28 -8.26
C ARG A 242 10.53 -8.80 -8.54
N GLY A 243 11.34 -8.65 -7.50
CA GLY A 243 12.76 -8.35 -7.63
C GLY A 243 13.58 -9.57 -8.07
N ASP A 244 14.65 -9.32 -8.77
CA ASP A 244 15.63 -10.32 -9.23
C ASP A 244 17.05 -9.82 -9.00
N SER A 245 17.50 -9.90 -7.76
CA SER A 245 18.82 -9.41 -7.35
C SER A 245 19.99 -10.23 -7.90
N LYS A 246 19.74 -11.49 -8.30
CA LYS A 246 20.79 -12.44 -8.73
C LYS A 246 20.72 -12.83 -10.20
N GLY A 247 19.71 -12.36 -10.95
CA GLY A 247 19.48 -12.77 -12.33
C GLY A 247 18.95 -14.21 -12.47
N GLU A 248 18.49 -14.81 -11.39
CA GLU A 248 17.98 -16.19 -11.32
C GLU A 248 16.47 -16.23 -11.00
N GLY A 249 15.86 -15.07 -10.86
CA GLY A 249 14.47 -14.91 -10.50
C GLY A 249 13.53 -15.49 -11.55
N LYS A 250 12.34 -15.88 -11.07
CA LYS A 250 11.24 -16.30 -11.93
C LYS A 250 10.07 -15.32 -11.74
N PRO A 251 9.43 -14.86 -12.81
CA PRO A 251 8.21 -14.08 -12.70
C PRO A 251 7.14 -14.91 -11.99
N TYR A 252 6.07 -14.22 -11.55
CA TYR A 252 4.91 -14.92 -11.00
C TYR A 252 4.40 -15.97 -11.98
N SER A 253 4.04 -17.13 -11.44
CA SER A 253 3.62 -18.26 -12.24
C SER A 253 2.21 -18.05 -12.85
N PRO A 254 1.86 -18.76 -13.91
CA PRO A 254 0.50 -18.77 -14.43
C PRO A 254 -0.56 -19.15 -13.37
N LYS A 255 -0.17 -19.92 -12.34
CA LYS A 255 -1.05 -20.26 -11.23
C LYS A 255 -1.42 -19.03 -10.39
N GLU A 256 -0.47 -18.12 -10.18
CA GLU A 256 -0.69 -16.88 -9.42
C GLU A 256 -1.53 -15.87 -10.23
N LEU A 257 -1.47 -15.94 -11.57
CA LEU A 257 -2.25 -15.10 -12.47
C LEU A 257 -3.58 -15.73 -12.90
N LYS A 258 -3.86 -16.97 -12.50
CA LYS A 258 -5.01 -17.76 -12.98
C LYS A 258 -6.35 -17.01 -12.87
N TYR A 259 -6.53 -16.24 -11.81
CA TYR A 259 -7.77 -15.51 -11.53
C TYR A 259 -7.70 -14.01 -11.83
N LEU A 260 -6.65 -13.59 -12.52
CA LEU A 260 -6.40 -12.22 -12.94
C LEU A 260 -6.29 -12.19 -14.47
N PRO A 261 -7.40 -12.20 -15.20
CA PRO A 261 -7.39 -12.35 -16.66
C PRO A 261 -6.62 -11.23 -17.39
N ASN A 262 -6.54 -10.05 -16.79
CA ASN A 262 -5.76 -8.91 -17.27
C ASN A 262 -4.46 -8.71 -16.46
N GLY A 263 -3.97 -9.79 -15.85
CA GLY A 263 -2.75 -9.78 -15.05
C GLY A 263 -1.50 -9.96 -15.92
N THR A 264 -0.49 -9.16 -15.65
CA THR A 264 0.86 -9.29 -16.21
C THR A 264 1.88 -9.38 -15.08
N ALA A 265 3.03 -9.99 -15.35
CA ALA A 265 4.10 -10.14 -14.37
C ALA A 265 5.44 -9.69 -14.95
N LEU A 266 6.20 -8.92 -14.18
CA LEU A 266 7.55 -8.48 -14.54
C LEU A 266 8.54 -8.81 -13.42
N LEU A 267 9.79 -9.09 -13.82
CA LEU A 267 10.95 -9.09 -12.95
C LEU A 267 11.67 -7.77 -13.06
N LEU A 268 12.01 -7.17 -11.92
CA LEU A 268 12.86 -6.00 -11.87
C LEU A 268 14.28 -6.45 -11.53
N PRO A 269 15.27 -6.15 -12.39
CA PRO A 269 16.64 -6.60 -12.18
C PRO A 269 17.32 -5.83 -11.04
N ASP A 270 18.34 -6.46 -10.46
CA ASP A 270 19.24 -5.87 -9.48
C ASP A 270 18.52 -5.27 -8.25
N CYS A 271 17.46 -5.90 -7.80
CA CYS A 271 16.75 -5.52 -6.57
C CYS A 271 16.08 -6.74 -5.92
N GLY A 272 15.85 -6.62 -4.62
CA GLY A 272 15.14 -7.61 -3.82
C GLY A 272 13.73 -7.16 -3.43
N HIS A 273 13.38 -7.44 -2.17
CA HIS A 273 12.03 -7.19 -1.63
C HIS A 273 11.62 -5.71 -1.70
N MET A 274 12.54 -4.78 -1.40
CA MET A 274 12.28 -3.34 -1.33
C MET A 274 12.61 -2.62 -2.64
N MET A 275 12.15 -3.19 -3.77
CA MET A 275 12.49 -2.76 -5.12
C MET A 275 12.22 -1.28 -5.42
N ASN A 276 11.19 -0.69 -4.81
CA ASN A 276 10.84 0.71 -4.98
C ASN A 276 11.87 1.66 -4.35
N MET A 277 12.53 1.23 -3.28
CA MET A 277 13.58 2.00 -2.62
C MET A 277 14.97 1.69 -3.20
N GLU A 278 15.19 0.46 -3.64
CA GLU A 278 16.49 0.02 -4.15
C GLU A 278 16.73 0.44 -5.60
N GLN A 279 15.73 0.32 -6.46
CA GLN A 279 15.81 0.69 -7.88
C GLN A 279 14.65 1.63 -8.26
N PRO A 280 14.57 2.83 -7.65
CA PRO A 280 13.41 3.70 -7.77
C PRO A 280 13.11 4.11 -9.21
N GLU A 281 14.12 4.38 -10.04
CA GLU A 281 13.93 4.79 -11.42
C GLU A 281 13.33 3.65 -12.27
N THR A 282 13.79 2.42 -12.03
CA THR A 282 13.29 1.23 -12.73
C THR A 282 11.89 0.89 -12.29
N PHE A 283 11.61 0.97 -10.98
CA PHE A 283 10.29 0.77 -10.42
C PHE A 283 9.28 1.80 -10.96
N ASN A 284 9.62 3.10 -10.87
CA ASN A 284 8.76 4.19 -11.33
C ASN A 284 8.42 4.04 -12.81
N ARG A 285 9.42 3.77 -13.65
CA ARG A 285 9.22 3.53 -15.08
C ARG A 285 8.30 2.34 -15.35
N ALA A 286 8.48 1.21 -14.66
CA ALA A 286 7.65 0.03 -14.84
C ALA A 286 6.18 0.30 -14.48
N VAL A 287 5.94 0.99 -13.36
CA VAL A 287 4.59 1.37 -12.93
C VAL A 287 3.96 2.36 -13.90
N LEU A 288 4.65 3.45 -14.27
CA LEU A 288 4.10 4.45 -15.18
C LEU A 288 3.82 3.88 -16.58
N GLN A 289 4.71 3.04 -17.13
CA GLN A 289 4.47 2.36 -18.41
C GLN A 289 3.24 1.45 -18.37
N PHE A 290 3.03 0.73 -17.27
CA PHE A 290 1.83 -0.06 -17.11
C PHE A 290 0.57 0.81 -17.05
N LEU A 291 0.57 1.87 -16.25
CA LEU A 291 -0.56 2.79 -16.11
C LEU A 291 -0.90 3.50 -17.43
N ASP A 292 0.10 3.89 -18.22
CA ASP A 292 -0.11 4.51 -19.53
C ASP A 292 -0.68 3.53 -20.57
N GLY A 293 -0.36 2.25 -20.45
CA GLY A 293 -0.83 1.20 -21.37
C GLY A 293 -2.28 0.79 -21.17
N ILE A 294 -2.95 1.25 -20.10
CA ILE A 294 -4.35 0.93 -19.79
C ILE A 294 -5.32 2.11 -19.99
N LYS A 295 -4.80 3.26 -20.45
CA LYS A 295 -5.59 4.45 -20.82
C LYS A 295 -6.36 4.29 -22.09
#